data_47525741d0ca69b417c0d6710892a0db
#
_entry.id   47525741d0ca69b417c0d6710892a0db
#
_cell.length_a   1.000
_cell.length_b   1.000
_cell.length_c   1.000
_cell.angle_alpha   90.00
_cell.angle_beta   90.00
_cell.angle_gamma   90.00
#
_symmetry.space_group_name_H-M   'P 1'
#
loop_
_entity.id
_entity.type
_entity.pdbx_description
1 polymer ?
#
loop_
_entity_poly.entity_id
_entity_poly.type
_entity_poly.pdbx_seq_one_letter_code
_entity_poly.pdbx_strand_id
1 'polypeptide(L)'
;MQPYTICLTGGVARNPLVRLAAPASASFPADEHIAIVGPNGSGKSLLVDMLIGKYPLKEGAITYDFSPSTLKTVYENIKYIAFRDTYGSADANYYYQQRWNTHDHDDVPLVRDMLGEVRDEKLKQELFELFRIEPMLDKPMILLSSGELRKFQLVKAL
;
A
#
# COMPACT_ATOMS: atom_id res chain seq x y z
N MET A 1 -22.14 -16.33 2.62
CA MET A 1 -20.68 -16.60 2.63
C MET A 1 -20.03 -15.23 2.48
N GLN A 2 -19.32 -14.72 3.46
CA GLN A 2 -18.63 -13.45 3.31
C GLN A 2 -17.52 -13.62 2.29
N PRO A 3 -17.43 -12.76 1.28
CA PRO A 3 -16.59 -13.03 0.12
C PRO A 3 -15.08 -13.02 0.40
N TYR A 4 -14.60 -12.32 1.40
CA TYR A 4 -13.18 -12.35 1.79
C TYR A 4 -13.06 -12.22 3.31
N THR A 5 -12.21 -13.01 3.90
CA THR A 5 -11.91 -12.88 5.32
C THR A 5 -10.42 -13.07 5.56
N ILE A 6 -9.81 -12.13 6.24
CA ILE A 6 -8.46 -12.30 6.78
C ILE A 6 -8.60 -12.48 8.27
N CYS A 7 -8.12 -13.60 8.79
CA CYS A 7 -8.20 -13.90 10.21
C CYS A 7 -6.80 -14.20 10.76
N LEU A 8 -6.36 -13.39 11.72
CA LEU A 8 -5.16 -13.61 12.52
C LEU A 8 -5.56 -14.17 13.88
N THR A 9 -4.96 -15.27 14.28
CA THR A 9 -5.22 -15.91 15.57
C THR A 9 -3.92 -16.11 16.33
N GLY A 10 -3.81 -15.51 17.51
CA GLY A 10 -2.67 -15.69 18.41
C GLY A 10 -1.31 -15.31 17.82
N GLY A 11 -1.27 -14.33 16.91
CA GLY A 11 -0.09 -13.97 16.15
C GLY A 11 1.03 -13.38 17.01
N VAL A 12 2.22 -13.96 16.94
CA VAL A 12 3.47 -13.45 17.52
C VAL A 12 4.48 -13.29 16.39
N ALA A 13 5.00 -12.09 16.22
CA ALA A 13 6.00 -11.84 15.18
C ALA A 13 7.30 -12.62 15.46
N ARG A 14 7.89 -13.17 14.39
CA ARG A 14 9.15 -13.93 14.48
C ARG A 14 10.36 -13.06 14.78
N ASN A 15 10.32 -11.79 14.38
CA ASN A 15 11.44 -10.88 14.61
C ASN A 15 11.50 -10.43 16.07
N PRO A 16 12.57 -10.69 16.82
CA PRO A 16 12.69 -10.33 18.24
C PRO A 16 12.72 -8.82 18.48
N LEU A 17 13.04 -8.01 17.46
CA LEU A 17 13.01 -6.54 17.54
C LEU A 17 11.60 -5.99 17.39
N VAL A 18 10.66 -6.80 16.93
CA VAL A 18 9.27 -6.45 16.66
C VAL A 18 8.40 -7.25 17.62
N ARG A 19 8.14 -6.68 18.80
CA ARG A 19 7.36 -7.36 19.85
C ARG A 19 6.00 -6.71 20.00
N LEU A 20 4.97 -7.54 19.97
CA LEU A 20 3.66 -7.20 20.51
C LEU A 20 3.66 -7.45 22.03
N ALA A 21 2.94 -6.64 22.79
CA ALA A 21 2.77 -6.83 24.24
C ALA A 21 2.01 -8.13 24.56
N ALA A 22 1.15 -8.57 23.67
CA ALA A 22 0.41 -9.83 23.73
C ALA A 22 0.22 -10.38 22.32
N PRO A 23 -0.08 -11.70 22.16
CA PRO A 23 -0.45 -12.28 20.87
C PRO A 23 -1.65 -11.55 20.26
N ALA A 24 -1.55 -11.20 18.97
CA ALA A 24 -2.61 -10.47 18.28
C ALA A 24 -3.63 -11.43 17.68
N SER A 25 -4.91 -11.08 17.81
CA SER A 25 -5.99 -11.75 17.11
C SER A 25 -6.93 -10.70 16.51
N ALA A 26 -7.26 -10.86 15.25
CA ALA A 26 -8.15 -9.94 14.53
C ALA A 26 -8.78 -10.64 13.32
N SER A 27 -10.00 -10.26 12.99
CA SER A 27 -10.72 -10.74 11.80
C SER A 27 -11.16 -9.55 10.96
N PHE A 28 -10.96 -9.64 9.65
CA PHE A 28 -11.23 -8.59 8.68
C PHE A 28 -12.12 -9.15 7.57
N PRO A 29 -13.44 -8.91 7.62
CA PRO A 29 -14.34 -9.25 6.53
C PRO A 29 -14.08 -8.35 5.32
N ALA A 30 -14.38 -8.85 4.12
CA ALA A 30 -14.07 -8.16 2.88
C ALA A 30 -15.08 -7.07 2.49
N ASP A 31 -16.26 -7.17 3.00
CA ASP A 31 -17.40 -6.29 2.69
C ASP A 31 -17.51 -5.09 3.65
N GLU A 32 -16.53 -4.91 4.52
CA GLU A 32 -16.51 -3.83 5.51
C GLU A 32 -15.30 -2.90 5.36
N HIS A 33 -15.53 -1.61 5.56
CA HIS A 33 -14.45 -0.65 5.74
C HIS A 33 -14.00 -0.62 7.20
N ILE A 34 -12.75 -0.99 7.44
CA ILE A 34 -12.21 -1.16 8.79
C ILE A 34 -11.17 -0.07 9.08
N ALA A 35 -11.28 0.59 10.22
CA ALA A 35 -10.28 1.51 10.73
C ALA A 35 -9.57 0.92 11.95
N ILE A 36 -8.23 0.81 11.89
CA ILE A 36 -7.40 0.42 13.02
C ILE A 36 -6.95 1.69 13.74
N VAL A 37 -7.49 1.92 14.93
CA VAL A 37 -7.23 3.12 15.74
C VAL A 37 -6.42 2.80 16.99
N GLY A 38 -5.69 3.78 17.49
CA GLY A 38 -4.88 3.66 18.70
C GLY A 38 -3.76 4.71 18.74
N PRO A 39 -3.10 4.90 19.90
CA PRO A 39 -2.00 5.85 20.05
C PRO A 39 -0.78 5.49 19.19
N ASN A 40 0.13 6.45 19.01
CA ASN A 40 1.40 6.19 18.34
C ASN A 40 2.20 5.13 19.13
N GLY A 41 2.82 4.19 18.39
CA GLY A 41 3.55 3.08 19.00
C GLY A 41 2.69 1.88 19.43
N SER A 42 1.36 1.92 19.30
CA SER A 42 0.47 0.79 19.69
C SER A 42 0.55 -0.45 18.78
N GLY A 43 1.40 -0.44 17.77
CA GLY A 43 1.59 -1.61 16.89
C GLY A 43 0.63 -1.70 15.70
N LYS A 44 -0.13 -0.65 15.37
CA LYS A 44 -1.06 -0.66 14.22
C LYS A 44 -0.40 -1.07 12.89
N SER A 45 0.70 -0.41 12.56
CA SER A 45 1.46 -0.73 11.33
C SER A 45 2.06 -2.13 11.38
N LEU A 46 2.50 -2.56 12.56
CA LEU A 46 3.01 -3.90 12.75
C LEU A 46 1.94 -4.97 12.52
N LEU A 47 0.72 -4.74 13.02
CA LEU A 47 -0.41 -5.63 12.75
C LEU A 47 -0.67 -5.75 11.24
N VAL A 48 -0.71 -4.62 10.52
CA VAL A 48 -0.88 -4.63 9.06
C VAL A 48 0.27 -5.35 8.37
N ASP A 49 1.53 -5.07 8.75
CA ASP A 49 2.70 -5.73 8.20
C ASP A 49 2.70 -7.26 8.42
N MET A 50 2.14 -7.74 9.54
CA MET A 50 1.92 -9.16 9.79
C MET A 50 0.83 -9.72 8.86
N LEU A 51 -0.29 -9.01 8.73
CA LEU A 51 -1.43 -9.43 7.88
C LEU A 51 -1.06 -9.54 6.39
N ILE A 52 -0.15 -8.71 5.90
CA ILE A 52 0.34 -8.79 4.52
C ILE A 52 1.54 -9.72 4.35
N GLY A 53 1.97 -10.40 5.42
CA GLY A 53 3.05 -11.38 5.38
C GLY A 53 4.47 -10.79 5.37
N LYS A 54 4.62 -9.48 5.58
CA LYS A 54 5.94 -8.83 5.64
C LYS A 54 6.77 -9.29 6.86
N TYR A 55 6.09 -9.57 7.97
CA TYR A 55 6.69 -10.18 9.15
C TYR A 55 6.11 -11.58 9.35
N PRO A 56 6.91 -12.63 9.15
CA PRO A 56 6.46 -14.00 9.41
C PRO A 56 6.15 -14.20 10.89
N LEU A 57 5.15 -15.04 11.16
CA LEU A 57 4.79 -15.41 12.51
C LEU A 57 5.76 -16.43 13.09
N LYS A 58 6.04 -16.30 14.37
CA LYS A 58 6.66 -17.34 15.22
C LYS A 58 5.60 -18.29 15.76
N GLU A 59 4.49 -17.72 16.20
CA GLU A 59 3.34 -18.42 16.79
C GLU A 59 2.05 -17.83 16.22
N GLY A 60 0.98 -18.62 16.26
CA GLY A 60 -0.30 -18.25 15.68
C GLY A 60 -0.44 -18.60 14.21
N ALA A 61 -1.53 -18.19 13.61
CA ALA A 61 -1.84 -18.44 12.20
C ALA A 61 -2.57 -17.26 11.58
N ILE A 62 -2.35 -17.07 10.27
CA ILE A 62 -3.17 -16.20 9.44
C ILE A 62 -3.86 -17.07 8.41
N THR A 63 -5.16 -16.93 8.31
CA THR A 63 -5.96 -17.56 7.27
C THR A 63 -6.51 -16.49 6.34
N TYR A 64 -6.51 -16.79 5.04
CA TYR A 64 -7.04 -15.91 4.01
C TYR A 64 -8.10 -16.66 3.21
N ASP A 65 -9.25 -16.03 3.03
CA ASP A 65 -10.26 -16.46 2.09
C ASP A 65 -10.45 -15.33 1.07
N PHE A 66 -9.89 -15.49 -0.10
CA PHE A 66 -9.99 -14.52 -1.18
C PHE A 66 -11.10 -14.84 -2.19
N SER A 67 -12.03 -15.73 -1.85
CA SER A 67 -13.17 -16.03 -2.72
C SER A 67 -14.02 -14.76 -2.96
N PRO A 68 -14.47 -14.48 -4.19
CA PRO A 68 -14.39 -15.27 -5.42
C PRO A 68 -13.16 -15.02 -6.29
N SER A 69 -12.10 -14.38 -5.79
CA SER A 69 -10.87 -14.14 -6.55
C SER A 69 -10.23 -15.46 -6.99
N THR A 70 -9.76 -15.50 -8.22
CA THR A 70 -8.95 -16.61 -8.75
C THR A 70 -7.48 -16.51 -8.40
N LEU A 71 -7.05 -15.35 -7.90
CA LEU A 71 -5.68 -15.10 -7.46
C LEU A 71 -5.41 -15.78 -6.13
N LYS A 72 -4.23 -16.36 -5.97
CA LYS A 72 -3.96 -17.27 -4.83
C LYS A 72 -3.07 -16.67 -3.77
N THR A 73 -2.31 -15.64 -4.10
CA THR A 73 -1.34 -15.07 -3.17
C THR A 73 -1.86 -13.83 -2.48
N VAL A 74 -1.34 -13.56 -1.29
CA VAL A 74 -1.63 -12.32 -0.52
C VAL A 74 -1.27 -11.09 -1.33
N TYR A 75 -0.12 -11.13 -2.00
CA TYR A 75 0.40 -10.02 -2.80
C TYR A 75 -0.50 -9.63 -3.98
N GLU A 76 -1.15 -10.61 -4.61
CA GLU A 76 -2.07 -10.37 -5.72
C GLU A 76 -3.41 -9.80 -5.24
N ASN A 77 -3.88 -10.23 -4.07
CA ASN A 77 -5.20 -9.88 -3.55
C ASN A 77 -5.20 -8.65 -2.63
N ILE A 78 -4.06 -8.30 -2.01
CA ILE A 78 -3.96 -7.17 -1.09
C ILE A 78 -3.04 -6.11 -1.67
N LYS A 79 -3.55 -4.89 -1.82
CA LYS A 79 -2.74 -3.73 -2.21
C LYS A 79 -2.43 -2.90 -0.97
N TYR A 80 -1.16 -2.76 -0.68
CA TYR A 80 -0.67 -1.98 0.46
C TYR A 80 -0.14 -0.63 -0.01
N ILE A 81 -0.73 0.45 0.48
CA ILE A 81 -0.32 1.81 0.18
C ILE A 81 0.21 2.44 1.46
N ALA A 82 1.53 2.59 1.56
CA ALA A 82 2.16 3.20 2.72
C ALA A 82 2.16 4.74 2.64
N PHE A 83 2.25 5.40 3.78
CA PHE A 83 2.43 6.87 3.81
C PHE A 83 3.79 7.29 3.24
N ARG A 84 4.79 6.45 3.42
CA ARG A 84 6.13 6.62 2.86
C ARG A 84 6.35 5.55 1.82
N ASP A 85 6.15 5.89 0.56
CA ASP A 85 6.54 5.00 -0.51
C ASP A 85 7.90 5.42 -1.03
N THR A 86 8.79 4.46 -1.05
CA THR A 86 10.04 4.56 -1.78
C THR A 86 9.76 4.18 -3.22
N TYR A 87 9.88 5.13 -4.14
CA TYR A 87 9.87 4.83 -5.57
C TYR A 87 11.23 4.26 -5.95
N GLY A 88 11.27 2.93 -6.09
CA GLY A 88 12.50 2.22 -6.41
C GLY A 88 13.48 2.12 -5.24
N SER A 89 14.68 1.65 -5.51
CA SER A 89 15.79 1.48 -4.57
C SER A 89 16.46 2.78 -4.12
N ALA A 90 15.93 3.93 -4.54
CA ALA A 90 16.43 5.23 -4.11
C ALA A 90 15.90 5.54 -2.71
N ASP A 91 16.82 5.76 -1.80
CA ASP A 91 16.57 6.12 -0.41
C ASP A 91 15.61 7.33 -0.34
N ALA A 92 14.60 7.29 0.51
CA ALA A 92 13.63 8.38 0.67
C ALA A 92 14.31 9.73 0.97
N ASN A 93 15.47 9.70 1.62
CA ASN A 93 16.30 10.88 1.85
C ASN A 93 16.91 11.44 0.56
N TYR A 94 17.28 10.57 -0.38
CA TYR A 94 17.80 10.98 -1.69
C TYR A 94 16.73 11.69 -2.52
N TYR A 95 15.48 11.19 -2.45
CA TYR A 95 14.34 11.78 -3.14
C TYR A 95 14.01 13.19 -2.63
N TYR A 96 14.06 13.42 -1.30
CA TYR A 96 13.85 14.75 -0.72
C TYR A 96 15.00 15.71 -1.04
N GLN A 97 16.23 15.23 -1.08
CA GLN A 97 17.39 16.05 -1.43
C GLN A 97 17.42 16.43 -2.91
N GLN A 98 17.04 15.53 -3.81
CA GLN A 98 16.92 15.81 -5.24
C GLN A 98 15.86 16.88 -5.54
N ARG A 99 14.75 16.89 -4.82
CA ARG A 99 13.68 17.90 -5.00
C ARG A 99 14.19 19.34 -4.86
N TRP A 100 15.22 19.55 -4.10
CA TRP A 100 15.78 20.88 -3.82
C TRP A 100 17.07 21.19 -4.55
N ASN A 101 17.81 20.17 -5.01
CA ASN A 101 19.19 20.32 -5.49
C ASN A 101 19.37 20.07 -6.99
N THR A 102 18.36 19.58 -7.72
CA THR A 102 18.50 19.30 -9.16
C THR A 102 17.84 20.37 -10.00
N HIS A 103 18.63 21.04 -10.84
CA HIS A 103 18.16 21.90 -11.90
C HIS A 103 17.81 21.12 -13.19
N ASP A 104 18.25 19.87 -13.31
CA ASP A 104 17.99 19.00 -14.46
C ASP A 104 16.96 17.93 -14.09
N HIS A 105 15.76 18.04 -14.67
CA HIS A 105 14.67 17.08 -14.50
C HIS A 105 14.52 16.13 -15.69
N ASP A 106 15.48 16.12 -16.62
CA ASP A 106 15.37 15.41 -17.90
C ASP A 106 15.32 13.88 -17.73
N ASP A 107 15.84 13.35 -16.63
CA ASP A 107 15.83 11.91 -16.33
C ASP A 107 14.73 11.46 -15.35
N VAL A 108 13.84 12.36 -14.93
CA VAL A 108 12.78 12.02 -13.97
C VAL A 108 11.54 11.53 -14.69
N PRO A 109 11.02 10.34 -14.37
CA PRO A 109 9.84 9.80 -15.04
C PRO A 109 8.61 10.68 -14.78
N LEU A 110 7.78 10.82 -15.82
CA LEU A 110 6.50 11.50 -15.71
C LEU A 110 5.46 10.59 -15.05
N VAL A 111 4.42 11.19 -14.51
CA VAL A 111 3.31 10.45 -13.90
C VAL A 111 2.71 9.43 -14.87
N ARG A 112 2.53 9.81 -16.16
CA ARG A 112 2.00 8.92 -17.19
C ARG A 112 2.84 7.65 -17.39
N ASP A 113 4.17 7.78 -17.32
CA ASP A 113 5.10 6.67 -17.57
C ASP A 113 5.06 5.66 -16.41
N MET A 114 4.71 6.13 -15.21
CA MET A 114 4.67 5.33 -14.00
C MET A 114 3.32 4.66 -13.73
N LEU A 115 2.25 5.08 -14.40
CA LEU A 115 0.92 4.45 -14.27
C LEU A 115 0.87 3.07 -14.92
N GLY A 116 1.72 2.82 -15.94
CA GLY A 116 1.77 1.55 -16.63
C GLY A 116 0.55 1.30 -17.53
N GLU A 117 0.47 0.10 -18.08
CA GLU A 117 -0.68 -0.33 -18.87
C GLU A 117 -1.85 -0.71 -17.95
N VAL A 118 -2.98 -0.10 -18.18
CA VAL A 118 -4.22 -0.40 -17.44
C VAL A 118 -5.05 -1.39 -18.26
N ARG A 119 -5.45 -2.49 -17.64
CA ARG A 119 -6.22 -3.54 -18.30
C ARG A 119 -7.69 -3.16 -18.53
N ASP A 120 -8.24 -2.30 -17.67
CA ASP A 120 -9.62 -1.83 -17.75
C ASP A 120 -9.67 -0.33 -18.01
N GLU A 121 -9.84 0.06 -19.28
CA GLU A 121 -9.90 1.46 -19.68
C GLU A 121 -11.10 2.20 -19.09
N LYS A 122 -12.22 1.50 -18.81
CA LYS A 122 -13.38 2.12 -18.19
C LYS A 122 -13.09 2.51 -16.74
N LEU A 123 -12.53 1.59 -15.98
CA LEU A 123 -12.11 1.84 -14.60
C LEU A 123 -11.06 2.95 -14.55
N LYS A 124 -10.11 2.96 -15.48
CA LYS A 124 -9.10 4.01 -15.59
C LYS A 124 -9.74 5.40 -15.78
N GLN A 125 -10.70 5.52 -16.70
CA GLN A 125 -11.39 6.78 -16.95
C GLN A 125 -12.14 7.26 -15.71
N GLU A 126 -12.88 6.36 -15.05
CA GLU A 126 -13.60 6.67 -13.80
C GLU A 126 -12.63 7.16 -12.70
N LEU A 127 -11.48 6.49 -12.54
CA LEU A 127 -10.47 6.88 -11.56
C LEU A 127 -9.78 8.21 -11.90
N PHE A 128 -9.50 8.44 -13.19
CA PHE A 128 -8.88 9.68 -13.65
C PHE A 128 -9.79 10.88 -13.40
N GLU A 129 -11.08 10.74 -13.68
CA GLU A 129 -12.08 11.75 -13.40
C GLU A 129 -12.24 11.98 -11.89
N LEU A 130 -12.43 10.90 -11.11
CA LEU A 130 -12.64 10.96 -9.65
C LEU A 130 -11.47 11.63 -8.93
N PHE A 131 -10.24 11.26 -9.28
CA PHE A 131 -9.03 11.77 -8.63
C PHE A 131 -8.43 13.00 -9.33
N ARG A 132 -8.98 13.41 -10.48
CA ARG A 132 -8.46 14.50 -11.32
C ARG A 132 -6.99 14.30 -11.65
N ILE A 133 -6.68 13.18 -12.30
CA ILE A 133 -5.30 12.76 -12.60
C ILE A 133 -4.76 13.45 -13.85
N GLU A 134 -5.60 13.77 -14.86
CA GLU A 134 -5.18 14.31 -16.15
C GLU A 134 -4.23 15.51 -16.06
N PRO A 135 -4.48 16.52 -15.17
CA PRO A 135 -3.56 17.66 -15.04
C PRO A 135 -2.17 17.31 -14.49
N MET A 136 -2.03 16.09 -13.99
CA MET A 136 -0.79 15.62 -13.36
C MET A 136 0.04 14.73 -14.28
N LEU A 137 -0.52 14.23 -15.39
CA LEU A 137 0.11 13.22 -16.26
C LEU A 137 1.48 13.66 -16.79
N ASP A 138 1.63 14.94 -17.09
CA ASP A 138 2.86 15.53 -17.63
C ASP A 138 3.80 16.08 -16.56
N LYS A 139 3.45 15.90 -15.30
CA LYS A 139 4.34 16.32 -14.20
C LYS A 139 5.40 15.27 -13.94
N PRO A 140 6.66 15.67 -13.73
CA PRO A 140 7.67 14.81 -13.14
C PRO A 140 7.22 14.30 -11.76
N MET A 141 7.42 13.01 -11.48
CA MET A 141 7.02 12.38 -10.21
C MET A 141 7.53 13.12 -8.98
N ILE A 142 8.74 13.66 -9.08
CA ILE A 142 9.41 14.43 -8.02
C ILE A 142 8.70 15.76 -7.67
N LEU A 143 7.93 16.32 -8.59
CA LEU A 143 7.22 17.59 -8.40
C LEU A 143 5.80 17.42 -7.86
N LEU A 144 5.35 16.19 -7.62
CA LEU A 144 4.05 15.95 -7.02
C LEU A 144 4.00 16.44 -5.57
N SER A 145 2.94 17.16 -5.23
CA SER A 145 2.61 17.41 -3.84
C SER A 145 2.25 16.11 -3.13
N SER A 146 2.27 16.09 -1.80
CA SER A 146 1.90 14.90 -1.03
C SER A 146 0.48 14.41 -1.35
N GLY A 147 -0.46 15.33 -1.62
CA GLY A 147 -1.82 14.99 -2.01
C GLY A 147 -1.90 14.39 -3.41
N GLU A 148 -1.18 14.95 -4.39
CA GLU A 148 -1.10 14.43 -5.76
C GLU A 148 -0.46 13.05 -5.78
N LEU A 149 0.61 12.87 -4.99
CA LEU A 149 1.28 11.58 -4.85
C LEU A 149 0.32 10.50 -4.33
N ARG A 150 -0.54 10.84 -3.36
CA ARG A 150 -1.56 9.91 -2.84
C ARG A 150 -2.61 9.53 -3.89
N LYS A 151 -3.09 10.50 -4.64
CA LYS A 151 -4.01 10.24 -5.74
C LYS A 151 -3.38 9.28 -6.76
N PHE A 152 -2.14 9.57 -7.17
CA PHE A 152 -1.38 8.69 -8.06
C PHE A 152 -1.24 7.26 -7.50
N GLN A 153 -0.87 7.11 -6.22
CA GLN A 153 -0.73 5.80 -5.57
C GLN A 153 -2.03 5.01 -5.56
N LEU A 154 -3.16 5.67 -5.27
CA LEU A 154 -4.48 5.05 -5.29
C LEU A 154 -4.84 4.55 -6.70
N VAL A 155 -4.67 5.40 -7.72
CA VAL A 155 -4.97 5.02 -9.10
C VAL A 155 -4.06 3.89 -9.59
N LYS A 156 -2.79 3.90 -9.20
CA LYS A 156 -1.85 2.84 -9.57
C LYS A 156 -2.14 1.50 -8.88
N ALA A 157 -2.76 1.52 -7.69
CA ALA A 157 -3.05 0.31 -6.93
C ALA A 157 -4.35 -0.39 -7.36
N LEU A 158 -5.30 0.36 -7.91
CA LEU A 158 -6.60 -0.13 -8.38
C LEU A 158 -6.56 -0.55 -9.84
#